data_5a77b6855d1e7e02cdef83d3cbec7020
#
_entry.id   5a77b6855d1e7e02cdef83d3cbec7020
#
_cell.length_a   1.000
_cell.length_b   1.000
_cell.length_c   1.000
_cell.angle_alpha   90.00
_cell.angle_beta   90.00
_cell.angle_gamma   90.00
#
_symmetry.space_group_name_H-M   'P 1'
#
loop_
_entity.id
_entity.type
_entity.pdbx_description
1 polymer ?
#
loop_
_entity_poly.entity_id
_entity_poly.type
_entity_poly.pdbx_seq_one_letter_code
_entity_poly.pdbx_strand_id
1 'polypeptide(L)'
;MFLPSARCVAVFVLVGAALLPAAAAPAIDGVAGMPAVTDPANLYSDAGEGKISDAVKGALARVYVPNLRSNDVWVIDPATFTVVDKFKVGLNPQHVVPSWDLKTLWVANNAENTMKGSLTAIDPLTGKPGRQIAVDDPYNMYFTPDGKEAIVVAEARLRLDFRDPQTMKLKSSLQTPGCKGINHADFSIDGRFAIFTCEFGGTLVKIDMVGRKVVGYLKLSIGRMPQDIRISPDGAVFYVADMMADGVFVIDGAAFKEIGFVKTGKGTHGLYPSRDGKKLYVTNRGSNKIHGAERGMGSVSVLDFATRKVDVTWPIPGGGSPDMGNVSADGKWLWLSGRYDNVVYAFDTASGAVKIIPVGLEPHGLTVWPQPGRYSLGHTGNMR
;
A
#
# COMPACT_ATOMS: atom_id res chain seq x y z
N MET A 1 30.36 -78.99 -24.50
CA MET A 1 29.67 -78.16 -25.51
C MET A 1 29.30 -76.88 -24.79
N PHE A 2 30.16 -75.87 -24.84
CA PHE A 2 30.00 -74.61 -24.14
C PHE A 2 29.50 -73.54 -25.12
N LEU A 3 28.38 -72.92 -24.82
CA LEU A 3 27.84 -71.75 -25.53
C LEU A 3 28.41 -70.46 -24.92
N PRO A 4 28.81 -69.45 -25.68
CA PRO A 4 29.30 -68.18 -25.17
C PRO A 4 28.15 -67.21 -24.85
N SER A 5 28.25 -66.54 -23.71
CA SER A 5 27.37 -65.50 -23.26
C SER A 5 27.63 -64.18 -23.99
N ALA A 6 26.63 -63.65 -24.65
CA ALA A 6 26.65 -62.30 -25.27
C ALA A 6 26.50 -61.23 -24.15
N ARG A 7 27.47 -60.31 -24.04
CA ARG A 7 27.39 -59.12 -23.21
C ARG A 7 26.75 -58.00 -24.03
N CYS A 8 25.54 -57.56 -23.62
CA CYS A 8 24.95 -56.33 -24.12
C CYS A 8 25.64 -55.12 -23.48
N VAL A 9 26.26 -54.26 -24.28
CA VAL A 9 26.76 -52.95 -23.86
C VAL A 9 25.65 -51.95 -24.06
N ALA A 10 25.10 -51.41 -22.95
CA ALA A 10 24.15 -50.31 -23.00
C ALA A 10 24.92 -48.99 -23.19
N VAL A 11 24.73 -48.33 -24.31
CA VAL A 11 25.26 -46.98 -24.57
C VAL A 11 24.23 -45.97 -24.04
N PHE A 12 24.57 -45.28 -22.95
CA PHE A 12 23.82 -44.14 -22.44
C PHE A 12 24.18 -42.89 -23.25
N VAL A 13 23.25 -42.41 -24.07
CA VAL A 13 23.34 -41.09 -24.71
C VAL A 13 22.86 -40.04 -23.72
N LEU A 14 23.77 -39.28 -23.14
CA LEU A 14 23.46 -38.08 -22.35
C LEU A 14 23.02 -36.97 -23.32
N VAL A 15 21.71 -36.74 -23.42
CA VAL A 15 21.16 -35.54 -24.07
C VAL A 15 21.34 -34.37 -23.13
N GLY A 16 22.36 -33.55 -23.31
CA GLY A 16 22.55 -32.30 -22.62
C GLY A 16 21.48 -31.30 -23.06
N ALA A 17 20.50 -31.03 -22.20
CA ALA A 17 19.57 -29.90 -22.40
C ALA A 17 20.35 -28.61 -22.23
N ALA A 18 20.65 -27.91 -23.33
CA ALA A 18 21.19 -26.57 -23.29
C ALA A 18 20.07 -25.63 -22.73
N LEU A 19 20.26 -25.11 -21.52
CA LEU A 19 19.46 -24.02 -20.98
C LEU A 19 19.73 -22.78 -21.84
N LEU A 20 18.80 -22.44 -22.71
CA LEU A 20 18.81 -21.16 -23.41
C LEU A 20 18.68 -20.06 -22.34
N PRO A 21 19.50 -18.98 -22.38
CA PRO A 21 19.32 -17.86 -21.48
C PRO A 21 17.93 -17.26 -21.71
N ALA A 22 17.18 -17.07 -20.63
CA ALA A 22 15.90 -16.38 -20.68
C ALA A 22 16.14 -14.99 -21.31
N ALA A 23 15.38 -14.65 -22.34
CA ALA A 23 15.43 -13.33 -22.92
C ALA A 23 15.09 -12.31 -21.84
N ALA A 24 15.89 -11.25 -21.68
CA ALA A 24 15.60 -10.17 -20.76
C ALA A 24 14.23 -9.57 -21.12
N ALA A 25 13.39 -9.34 -20.11
CA ALA A 25 12.11 -8.66 -20.31
C ALA A 25 12.36 -7.28 -20.95
N PRO A 26 11.49 -6.84 -21.90
CA PRO A 26 11.67 -5.54 -22.54
C PRO A 26 11.62 -4.41 -21.49
N ALA A 27 12.46 -3.39 -21.67
CA ALA A 27 12.46 -2.22 -20.80
C ALA A 27 11.09 -1.53 -20.83
N ILE A 28 10.63 -1.06 -19.67
CA ILE A 28 9.37 -0.32 -19.58
C ILE A 28 9.61 1.13 -20.03
N ASP A 29 8.88 1.58 -21.04
CA ASP A 29 8.84 2.98 -21.46
C ASP A 29 7.90 3.76 -20.54
N GLY A 30 8.44 4.28 -19.43
CA GLY A 30 7.72 5.06 -18.45
C GLY A 30 7.39 6.48 -18.90
N VAL A 31 6.51 7.16 -18.15
CA VAL A 31 6.23 8.58 -18.39
C VAL A 31 7.49 9.43 -18.27
N ALA A 32 7.56 10.52 -19.04
CA ALA A 32 8.74 11.38 -19.07
C ALA A 32 9.06 11.96 -17.69
N GLY A 33 10.27 11.71 -17.19
CA GLY A 33 10.75 12.16 -15.87
C GLY A 33 10.52 11.15 -14.74
N MET A 34 9.79 10.07 -14.97
CA MET A 34 9.71 8.95 -14.02
C MET A 34 11.07 8.22 -13.98
N PRO A 35 11.58 7.85 -12.79
CA PRO A 35 12.75 6.99 -12.70
C PRO A 35 12.52 5.66 -13.43
N ALA A 36 13.52 5.19 -14.18
CA ALA A 36 13.39 3.96 -14.95
C ALA A 36 13.03 2.76 -14.07
N VAL A 37 12.17 1.88 -14.56
CA VAL A 37 11.84 0.62 -13.89
C VAL A 37 13.06 -0.30 -13.95
N THR A 38 13.56 -0.72 -12.79
CA THR A 38 14.81 -1.49 -12.69
C THR A 38 14.59 -2.95 -13.08
N ASP A 39 13.48 -3.53 -12.67
CA ASP A 39 13.09 -4.90 -13.00
C ASP A 39 11.63 -4.93 -13.49
N PRO A 40 11.40 -5.10 -14.80
CA PRO A 40 10.05 -5.19 -15.35
C PRO A 40 9.22 -6.39 -14.87
N ALA A 41 9.87 -7.42 -14.35
CA ALA A 41 9.19 -8.60 -13.79
C ALA A 41 8.84 -8.44 -12.31
N ASN A 42 9.49 -7.48 -11.61
CA ASN A 42 9.24 -7.21 -10.20
C ASN A 42 9.41 -5.72 -9.88
N LEU A 43 8.35 -4.96 -10.03
CA LEU A 43 8.34 -3.52 -9.73
C LEU A 43 8.66 -3.18 -8.26
N TYR A 44 8.60 -4.18 -7.35
CA TYR A 44 8.99 -4.04 -5.95
C TYR A 44 10.48 -4.32 -5.69
N SER A 45 11.26 -4.63 -6.73
CA SER A 45 12.69 -4.96 -6.61
C SER A 45 13.50 -3.88 -5.89
N ASP A 46 13.20 -2.60 -6.14
CA ASP A 46 13.86 -1.47 -5.47
C ASP A 46 13.30 -1.17 -4.06
N ALA A 47 12.14 -1.73 -3.73
CA ALA A 47 11.54 -1.66 -2.39
C ALA A 47 11.81 -2.94 -1.56
N GLY A 48 12.72 -3.81 -2.02
CA GLY A 48 13.16 -5.01 -1.34
C GLY A 48 14.05 -4.74 -0.12
N GLU A 49 14.34 -5.81 0.63
CA GLU A 49 15.22 -5.74 1.80
C GLU A 49 16.58 -5.12 1.45
N GLY A 50 17.07 -4.21 2.30
CA GLY A 50 18.37 -3.56 2.14
C GLY A 50 18.45 -2.48 1.04
N LYS A 51 17.38 -2.22 0.28
CA LYS A 51 17.32 -1.20 -0.78
C LYS A 51 17.00 0.20 -0.24
N ILE A 52 17.69 0.62 0.80
CA ILE A 52 17.50 1.93 1.43
C ILE A 52 18.16 3.02 0.58
N SER A 53 17.37 4.04 0.21
CA SER A 53 17.86 5.20 -0.53
C SER A 53 18.80 6.07 0.33
N ASP A 54 19.82 6.66 -0.30
CA ASP A 54 20.65 7.69 0.36
C ASP A 54 19.84 8.92 0.80
N ALA A 55 18.70 9.18 0.18
CA ALA A 55 17.81 10.28 0.54
C ALA A 55 17.26 10.20 1.96
N VAL A 56 17.23 9.00 2.56
CA VAL A 56 16.76 8.78 3.95
C VAL A 56 17.90 8.57 4.94
N LYS A 57 19.15 8.82 4.52
CA LYS A 57 20.31 8.69 5.39
C LYS A 57 20.19 9.61 6.62
N GLY A 58 20.33 9.02 7.79
CA GLY A 58 20.18 9.72 9.08
C GLY A 58 18.73 9.86 9.57
N ALA A 59 17.73 9.42 8.80
CA ALA A 59 16.35 9.38 9.29
C ALA A 59 16.22 8.46 10.51
N LEU A 60 15.38 8.88 11.46
CA LEU A 60 15.11 8.08 12.64
C LEU A 60 14.25 6.86 12.29
N ALA A 61 14.64 5.69 12.79
CA ALA A 61 13.80 4.49 12.71
C ALA A 61 12.59 4.67 13.65
N ARG A 62 11.41 4.91 13.07
CA ARG A 62 10.15 5.19 13.82
C ARG A 62 8.94 4.63 13.10
N VAL A 63 7.87 4.38 13.86
CA VAL A 63 6.53 4.12 13.35
C VAL A 63 5.65 5.31 13.74
N TYR A 64 5.14 6.02 12.75
CA TYR A 64 4.29 7.19 12.94
C TYR A 64 2.82 6.78 12.81
N VAL A 65 2.04 6.94 13.87
CA VAL A 65 0.67 6.44 14.00
C VAL A 65 -0.30 7.62 14.09
N PRO A 66 -1.02 7.97 13.02
CA PRO A 66 -2.05 9.00 13.07
C PRO A 66 -3.29 8.43 13.75
N ASN A 67 -3.82 9.15 14.73
CA ASN A 67 -4.98 8.75 15.54
C ASN A 67 -6.14 9.70 15.26
N LEU A 68 -7.14 9.20 14.52
CA LEU A 68 -8.23 9.97 13.95
C LEU A 68 -9.02 10.78 15.01
N ARG A 69 -9.37 10.16 16.14
CA ARG A 69 -10.24 10.78 17.13
C ARG A 69 -9.47 11.55 18.22
N SER A 70 -8.21 11.24 18.44
CA SER A 70 -7.38 12.02 19.36
C SER A 70 -6.64 13.19 18.71
N ASN A 71 -6.67 13.31 17.37
CA ASN A 71 -6.05 14.41 16.59
C ASN A 71 -4.56 14.55 16.90
N ASP A 72 -3.85 13.44 16.91
CA ASP A 72 -2.42 13.38 17.20
C ASP A 72 -1.72 12.28 16.41
N VAL A 73 -0.40 12.34 16.42
CA VAL A 73 0.48 11.26 15.95
C VAL A 73 1.24 10.73 17.16
N TRP A 74 1.18 9.43 17.36
CA TRP A 74 2.04 8.73 18.33
C TRP A 74 3.20 8.09 17.56
N VAL A 75 4.38 8.13 18.19
CA VAL A 75 5.62 7.65 17.58
C VAL A 75 6.13 6.46 18.36
N ILE A 76 6.31 5.34 17.68
CA ILE A 76 6.81 4.09 18.28
C ILE A 76 8.26 3.88 17.82
N ASP A 77 9.12 3.45 18.74
CA ASP A 77 10.44 2.92 18.42
C ASP A 77 10.29 1.46 18.01
N PRO A 78 10.58 1.09 16.74
CA PRO A 78 10.41 -0.28 16.28
C PRO A 78 11.38 -1.29 16.89
N ALA A 79 12.50 -0.85 17.48
CA ALA A 79 13.45 -1.73 18.14
C ALA A 79 12.96 -2.18 19.52
N THR A 80 12.26 -1.30 20.24
CA THR A 80 11.76 -1.57 21.61
C THR A 80 10.28 -1.86 21.66
N PHE A 81 9.53 -1.57 20.60
CA PHE A 81 8.05 -1.65 20.51
C PHE A 81 7.35 -0.75 21.54
N THR A 82 7.97 0.38 21.88
CA THR A 82 7.46 1.32 22.86
C THR A 82 7.15 2.66 22.22
N VAL A 83 6.11 3.35 22.74
CA VAL A 83 5.82 4.74 22.37
C VAL A 83 6.90 5.64 22.96
N VAL A 84 7.56 6.42 22.11
CA VAL A 84 8.67 7.31 22.50
C VAL A 84 8.33 8.80 22.38
N ASP A 85 7.28 9.13 21.64
CA ASP A 85 6.83 10.51 21.46
C ASP A 85 5.36 10.57 21.06
N LYS A 86 4.73 11.73 21.25
CA LYS A 86 3.39 12.05 20.76
C LYS A 86 3.23 13.55 20.59
N PHE A 87 2.55 13.98 19.53
CA PHE A 87 2.30 15.40 19.25
C PHE A 87 0.96 15.62 18.54
N LYS A 88 0.38 16.80 18.73
CA LYS A 88 -0.85 17.19 18.07
C LYS A 88 -0.59 17.53 16.58
N VAL A 89 -1.59 17.25 15.75
CA VAL A 89 -1.65 17.60 14.33
C VAL A 89 -3.00 18.26 14.01
N GLY A 90 -3.41 18.29 12.74
CA GLY A 90 -4.74 18.79 12.38
C GLY A 90 -5.87 17.85 12.79
N LEU A 91 -7.10 18.20 12.41
CA LEU A 91 -8.30 17.44 12.75
C LEU A 91 -8.42 16.17 11.91
N ASN A 92 -8.78 15.07 12.54
CA ASN A 92 -9.01 13.75 11.95
C ASN A 92 -7.84 13.31 11.04
N PRO A 93 -6.62 13.08 11.57
CA PRO A 93 -5.49 12.59 10.81
C PRO A 93 -5.78 11.16 10.32
N GLN A 94 -5.69 10.95 9.00
CA GLN A 94 -5.96 9.66 8.34
C GLN A 94 -4.69 8.89 8.02
N HIS A 95 -3.74 9.54 7.33
CA HIS A 95 -2.54 8.87 6.81
C HIS A 95 -1.28 9.66 7.10
N VAL A 96 -0.17 8.95 7.31
CA VAL A 96 1.19 9.52 7.25
C VAL A 96 1.84 9.04 5.96
N VAL A 97 2.19 9.98 5.09
CA VAL A 97 2.59 9.71 3.70
C VAL A 97 4.00 10.24 3.44
N PRO A 98 4.95 9.39 3.02
CA PRO A 98 6.27 9.86 2.60
C PRO A 98 6.17 10.73 1.33
N SER A 99 6.89 11.87 1.29
CA SER A 99 7.04 12.68 0.07
C SER A 99 7.76 11.89 -1.02
N TRP A 100 7.58 12.29 -2.29
CA TRP A 100 8.23 11.63 -3.42
C TRP A 100 9.75 11.55 -3.26
N ASP A 101 10.35 12.64 -2.79
CA ASP A 101 11.81 12.78 -2.56
C ASP A 101 12.29 12.19 -1.22
N LEU A 102 11.39 11.58 -0.45
CA LEU A 102 11.65 10.90 0.82
C LEU A 102 12.14 11.81 1.97
N LYS A 103 12.03 13.14 1.82
CA LYS A 103 12.57 14.12 2.78
C LYS A 103 11.57 14.64 3.79
N THR A 104 10.29 14.36 3.59
CA THR A 104 9.20 14.81 4.47
C THR A 104 8.17 13.69 4.63
N LEU A 105 7.63 13.53 5.82
CA LEU A 105 6.43 12.73 6.03
C LEU A 105 5.25 13.68 6.21
N TRP A 106 4.18 13.48 5.43
CA TRP A 106 2.99 14.31 5.47
C TRP A 106 1.86 13.62 6.21
N VAL A 107 1.31 14.27 7.24
CA VAL A 107 0.08 13.81 7.90
C VAL A 107 -1.11 14.45 7.17
N ALA A 108 -1.96 13.63 6.59
CA ALA A 108 -3.21 14.07 5.96
C ALA A 108 -4.31 14.16 7.02
N ASN A 109 -4.73 15.39 7.34
CA ASN A 109 -5.76 15.69 8.35
C ASN A 109 -7.03 16.13 7.63
N ASN A 110 -7.97 15.19 7.37
CA ASN A 110 -9.07 15.45 6.44
C ASN A 110 -10.23 16.28 7.04
N ALA A 111 -10.29 16.43 8.36
CA ALA A 111 -11.33 17.19 9.04
C ALA A 111 -12.76 16.79 8.62
N GLU A 112 -13.07 15.49 8.67
CA GLU A 112 -14.25 14.77 8.15
C GLU A 112 -15.56 15.58 8.12
N ASN A 113 -15.87 16.31 9.21
CA ASN A 113 -17.14 17.02 9.33
C ASN A 113 -17.16 18.40 8.65
N THR A 114 -16.00 19.00 8.40
CA THR A 114 -15.90 20.38 7.87
C THR A 114 -15.24 20.45 6.49
N MET A 115 -14.49 19.39 6.12
CA MET A 115 -13.63 19.36 4.95
C MET A 115 -12.56 20.46 4.90
N LYS A 116 -12.41 21.26 5.97
CA LYS A 116 -11.36 22.28 6.12
C LYS A 116 -10.14 21.64 6.79
N GLY A 117 -9.49 20.76 6.04
CA GLY A 117 -8.38 19.98 6.50
C GLY A 117 -7.03 20.67 6.41
N SER A 118 -5.99 19.90 6.62
CA SER A 118 -4.61 20.38 6.54
C SER A 118 -3.64 19.24 6.28
N LEU A 119 -2.42 19.60 5.88
CA LEU A 119 -1.27 18.71 5.82
C LEU A 119 -0.26 19.17 6.89
N THR A 120 0.14 18.27 7.78
CA THR A 120 1.20 18.54 8.76
C THR A 120 2.48 17.84 8.32
N ALA A 121 3.57 18.58 8.16
CA ALA A 121 4.87 18.00 7.84
C ALA A 121 5.51 17.40 9.10
N ILE A 122 6.19 16.26 8.96
CA ILE A 122 7.10 15.70 9.95
C ILE A 122 8.50 15.66 9.31
N ASP A 123 9.51 16.15 10.01
CA ASP A 123 10.90 15.99 9.63
C ASP A 123 11.39 14.60 10.03
N PRO A 124 11.73 13.71 9.10
CA PRO A 124 12.15 12.34 9.43
C PRO A 124 13.54 12.25 10.08
N LEU A 125 14.34 13.31 10.06
CA LEU A 125 15.64 13.35 10.74
C LEU A 125 15.47 13.59 12.25
N THR A 126 14.50 14.42 12.63
CA THR A 126 14.24 14.78 14.03
C THR A 126 13.04 14.08 14.63
N GLY A 127 12.15 13.51 13.78
CA GLY A 127 10.86 12.92 14.18
C GLY A 127 9.82 13.94 14.64
N LYS A 128 10.07 15.24 14.48
CA LYS A 128 9.23 16.31 15.02
C LYS A 128 8.28 16.90 13.97
N PRO A 129 7.08 17.34 14.38
CA PRO A 129 6.17 18.05 13.50
C PRO A 129 6.74 19.43 13.15
N GLY A 130 6.54 19.82 11.90
CA GLY A 130 6.90 21.12 11.34
C GLY A 130 5.67 21.92 10.93
N ARG A 131 5.74 22.53 9.73
CA ARG A 131 4.66 23.38 9.19
C ARG A 131 3.37 22.62 8.97
N GLN A 132 2.25 23.30 9.21
CA GLN A 132 0.92 22.86 8.84
C GLN A 132 0.37 23.75 7.74
N ILE A 133 -0.17 23.14 6.68
CA ILE A 133 -0.69 23.82 5.50
C ILE A 133 -2.17 23.52 5.37
N ALA A 134 -3.02 24.55 5.26
CA ALA A 134 -4.44 24.38 5.02
C ALA A 134 -4.68 23.76 3.64
N VAL A 135 -5.42 22.67 3.61
CA VAL A 135 -5.78 21.91 2.41
C VAL A 135 -7.20 21.41 2.56
N ASP A 136 -8.00 21.54 1.49
CA ASP A 136 -9.39 21.12 1.49
C ASP A 136 -9.46 19.58 1.41
N ASP A 137 -10.12 18.94 2.38
CA ASP A 137 -10.50 17.51 2.41
C ASP A 137 -9.36 16.52 2.08
N PRO A 138 -8.16 16.61 2.71
CA PRO A 138 -7.05 15.73 2.38
C PRO A 138 -7.21 14.37 3.06
N TYR A 139 -7.95 13.45 2.43
CA TYR A 139 -8.07 12.09 2.96
C TYR A 139 -6.74 11.33 2.87
N ASN A 140 -6.11 11.37 1.69
CA ASN A 140 -4.84 10.71 1.43
C ASN A 140 -4.00 11.52 0.43
N MET A 141 -2.75 11.14 0.24
CA MET A 141 -1.83 11.77 -0.69
C MET A 141 -1.09 10.76 -1.55
N TYR A 142 -0.86 11.18 -2.79
CA TYR A 142 0.01 10.51 -3.75
C TYR A 142 0.92 11.51 -4.44
N PHE A 143 1.80 11.02 -5.28
CA PHE A 143 2.67 11.82 -6.12
C PHE A 143 2.59 11.32 -7.56
N THR A 144 2.71 12.24 -8.52
CA THR A 144 2.87 11.82 -9.91
C THR A 144 4.16 11.01 -10.04
N PRO A 145 4.20 9.99 -10.92
CA PRO A 145 5.38 9.12 -11.06
C PRO A 145 6.68 9.87 -11.36
N ASP A 146 6.60 11.06 -11.99
CA ASP A 146 7.73 11.94 -12.25
C ASP A 146 8.07 12.90 -11.08
N GLY A 147 7.33 12.83 -9.98
CA GLY A 147 7.53 13.65 -8.78
C GLY A 147 7.22 15.14 -8.91
N LYS A 148 6.69 15.60 -10.06
CA LYS A 148 6.45 17.03 -10.30
C LYS A 148 5.23 17.61 -9.59
N GLU A 149 4.34 16.73 -9.12
CA GLU A 149 3.14 17.15 -8.39
C GLU A 149 2.78 16.16 -7.27
N ALA A 150 2.30 16.72 -6.17
CA ALA A 150 1.56 16.00 -5.16
C ALA A 150 0.09 15.89 -5.60
N ILE A 151 -0.54 14.76 -5.30
CA ILE A 151 -1.95 14.49 -5.56
C ILE A 151 -2.65 14.33 -4.22
N VAL A 152 -3.48 15.30 -3.86
CA VAL A 152 -4.33 15.19 -2.68
C VAL A 152 -5.66 14.58 -3.08
N VAL A 153 -6.05 13.49 -2.41
CA VAL A 153 -7.34 12.86 -2.58
C VAL A 153 -8.36 13.61 -1.72
N ALA A 154 -9.18 14.41 -2.38
CA ALA A 154 -10.28 15.15 -1.75
C ALA A 154 -11.56 14.29 -1.85
N GLU A 155 -11.69 13.36 -0.90
CA GLU A 155 -12.64 12.25 -0.92
C GLU A 155 -14.10 12.70 -0.99
N ALA A 156 -14.53 13.53 -0.03
CA ALA A 156 -15.89 14.05 0.04
C ALA A 156 -16.19 15.05 -1.08
N ARG A 157 -15.14 15.67 -1.65
CA ARG A 157 -15.23 16.60 -2.81
C ARG A 157 -15.27 15.88 -4.14
N LEU A 158 -15.08 14.56 -4.19
CA LEU A 158 -15.06 13.73 -5.39
C LEU A 158 -14.07 14.24 -6.44
N ARG A 159 -12.83 14.55 -6.00
CA ARG A 159 -11.80 15.08 -6.89
C ARG A 159 -10.39 14.75 -6.43
N LEU A 160 -9.46 14.88 -7.37
CA LEU A 160 -8.03 14.86 -7.11
C LEU A 160 -7.47 16.27 -7.30
N ASP A 161 -6.78 16.79 -6.29
CA ASP A 161 -6.11 18.08 -6.33
C ASP A 161 -4.62 17.89 -6.63
N PHE A 162 -4.15 18.38 -7.78
CA PHE A 162 -2.74 18.38 -8.16
C PHE A 162 -2.07 19.64 -7.63
N ARG A 163 -1.02 19.46 -6.85
CA ARG A 163 -0.36 20.51 -6.08
C ARG A 163 1.14 20.52 -6.32
N ASP A 164 1.75 21.65 -6.10
CA ASP A 164 3.21 21.74 -6.05
C ASP A 164 3.73 20.87 -4.88
N PRO A 165 4.68 19.95 -5.10
CA PRO A 165 5.06 18.95 -4.09
C PRO A 165 5.84 19.53 -2.91
N GLN A 166 6.39 20.76 -3.05
CA GLN A 166 7.16 21.41 -2.01
C GLN A 166 6.30 22.40 -1.19
N THR A 167 5.50 23.20 -1.87
CA THR A 167 4.69 24.26 -1.24
C THR A 167 3.26 23.84 -0.93
N MET A 168 2.80 22.73 -1.51
CA MET A 168 1.39 22.27 -1.51
C MET A 168 0.41 23.27 -2.12
N LYS A 169 0.89 24.26 -2.88
CA LYS A 169 0.01 25.20 -3.62
C LYS A 169 -0.75 24.44 -4.70
N LEU A 170 -2.07 24.65 -4.76
CA LEU A 170 -2.95 24.04 -5.76
C LEU A 170 -2.57 24.53 -7.17
N LYS A 171 -2.41 23.61 -8.11
CA LYS A 171 -2.16 23.86 -9.53
C LYS A 171 -3.39 23.58 -10.38
N SER A 172 -4.05 22.44 -10.16
CA SER A 172 -5.24 22.03 -10.89
C SER A 172 -6.04 21.00 -10.09
N SER A 173 -7.27 20.74 -10.52
CA SER A 173 -8.12 19.69 -9.95
C SER A 173 -8.77 18.87 -11.06
N LEU A 174 -8.90 17.57 -10.83
CA LEU A 174 -9.64 16.64 -11.68
C LEU A 174 -10.88 16.15 -10.93
N GLN A 175 -12.05 16.46 -11.45
CA GLN A 175 -13.33 15.99 -10.91
C GLN A 175 -13.55 14.51 -11.27
N THR A 176 -14.05 13.75 -10.29
CA THR A 176 -14.36 12.31 -10.44
C THR A 176 -15.79 12.01 -9.99
N PRO A 177 -16.81 12.61 -10.62
CA PRO A 177 -18.20 12.61 -10.10
C PRO A 177 -18.81 11.21 -10.00
N GLY A 178 -18.32 10.24 -10.77
CA GLY A 178 -18.76 8.85 -10.71
C GLY A 178 -18.06 8.01 -9.62
N CYS A 179 -17.13 8.61 -8.85
CA CYS A 179 -16.34 7.92 -7.82
C CYS A 179 -16.69 8.44 -6.43
N LYS A 180 -17.83 8.00 -5.88
CA LYS A 180 -18.23 8.38 -4.52
C LYS A 180 -17.25 7.77 -3.51
N GLY A 181 -16.66 8.64 -2.68
CA GLY A 181 -15.60 8.23 -1.75
C GLY A 181 -14.34 7.80 -2.49
N ILE A 182 -13.80 8.67 -3.37
CA ILE A 182 -12.49 8.41 -3.99
C ILE A 182 -11.44 8.30 -2.90
N ASN A 183 -10.69 7.16 -2.90
CA ASN A 183 -9.98 6.73 -1.70
C ASN A 183 -8.51 6.38 -2.02
N HIS A 184 -8.20 5.10 -2.21
CA HIS A 184 -6.85 4.62 -2.41
C HIS A 184 -6.52 4.40 -3.87
N ALA A 185 -5.22 4.38 -4.20
CA ALA A 185 -4.76 4.19 -5.57
C ALA A 185 -3.46 3.40 -5.66
N ASP A 186 -3.25 2.79 -6.81
CA ASP A 186 -1.93 2.41 -7.28
C ASP A 186 -1.77 2.74 -8.78
N PHE A 187 -0.52 2.82 -9.22
CA PHE A 187 -0.15 3.29 -10.54
C PHE A 187 0.30 2.12 -11.43
N SER A 188 0.03 2.22 -12.73
CA SER A 188 0.62 1.30 -13.71
C SER A 188 2.14 1.35 -13.65
N ILE A 189 2.77 0.24 -14.02
CA ILE A 189 4.24 0.11 -13.96
C ILE A 189 4.96 1.19 -14.79
N ASP A 190 4.34 1.66 -15.87
CA ASP A 190 4.83 2.73 -16.74
C ASP A 190 4.42 4.15 -16.27
N GLY A 191 3.62 4.25 -15.19
CA GLY A 191 3.13 5.51 -14.66
C GLY A 191 2.06 6.22 -15.49
N ARG A 192 1.58 5.63 -16.61
CA ARG A 192 0.65 6.28 -17.54
C ARG A 192 -0.76 6.39 -17.00
N PHE A 193 -1.18 5.47 -16.14
CA PHE A 193 -2.49 5.54 -15.49
C PHE A 193 -2.42 5.14 -14.02
N ALA A 194 -3.43 5.55 -13.28
CA ALA A 194 -3.71 5.06 -11.93
C ALA A 194 -5.14 4.54 -11.85
N ILE A 195 -5.36 3.57 -10.95
CA ILE A 195 -6.69 3.09 -10.60
C ILE A 195 -6.94 3.50 -9.16
N PHE A 196 -8.04 4.25 -8.93
CA PHE A 196 -8.51 4.63 -7.60
C PHE A 196 -9.74 3.82 -7.22
N THR A 197 -9.85 3.49 -5.94
CA THR A 197 -11.05 2.92 -5.36
C THR A 197 -12.08 4.01 -5.06
N CYS A 198 -13.36 3.67 -5.18
CA CYS A 198 -14.50 4.54 -4.89
C CYS A 198 -15.32 3.90 -3.79
N GLU A 199 -14.92 4.10 -2.54
CA GLU A 199 -15.37 3.36 -1.36
C GLU A 199 -16.91 3.29 -1.26
N PHE A 200 -17.59 4.43 -1.36
CA PHE A 200 -19.04 4.51 -1.21
C PHE A 200 -19.81 4.30 -2.51
N GLY A 201 -19.09 4.19 -3.64
CA GLY A 201 -19.67 3.95 -4.96
C GLY A 201 -19.70 2.47 -5.36
N GLY A 202 -18.89 1.63 -4.71
CA GLY A 202 -18.69 0.24 -5.10
C GLY A 202 -18.11 0.09 -6.50
N THR A 203 -17.25 1.05 -6.89
CA THR A 203 -16.64 1.15 -8.22
C THR A 203 -15.16 1.42 -8.11
N LEU A 204 -14.46 1.27 -9.22
CA LEU A 204 -13.10 1.77 -9.42
C LEU A 204 -13.14 2.85 -10.49
N VAL A 205 -12.20 3.80 -10.44
CA VAL A 205 -11.99 4.80 -11.50
C VAL A 205 -10.58 4.67 -12.04
N LYS A 206 -10.43 4.56 -13.37
CA LYS A 206 -9.14 4.60 -14.07
C LYS A 206 -8.90 6.00 -14.58
N ILE A 207 -7.73 6.53 -14.28
CA ILE A 207 -7.32 7.91 -14.62
C ILE A 207 -6.05 7.86 -15.47
N ASP A 208 -6.12 8.51 -16.62
CA ASP A 208 -4.96 8.84 -17.44
C ASP A 208 -4.14 9.94 -16.75
N MET A 209 -2.96 9.57 -16.25
CA MET A 209 -2.09 10.45 -15.48
C MET A 209 -1.38 11.49 -16.34
N VAL A 210 -1.21 11.21 -17.63
CA VAL A 210 -0.60 12.12 -18.61
C VAL A 210 -1.62 13.13 -19.11
N GLY A 211 -2.77 12.64 -19.59
CA GLY A 211 -3.85 13.46 -20.11
C GLY A 211 -4.74 14.13 -19.07
N ARG A 212 -4.56 13.82 -17.78
CA ARG A 212 -5.33 14.36 -16.64
C ARG A 212 -6.83 14.23 -16.83
N LYS A 213 -7.28 13.00 -17.14
CA LYS A 213 -8.70 12.72 -17.41
C LYS A 213 -9.13 11.36 -16.88
N VAL A 214 -10.40 11.24 -16.54
CA VAL A 214 -11.05 9.97 -16.25
C VAL A 214 -11.14 9.15 -17.55
N VAL A 215 -10.62 7.94 -17.53
CA VAL A 215 -10.73 6.97 -18.64
C VAL A 215 -12.04 6.22 -18.57
N GLY A 216 -12.47 5.83 -17.37
CA GLY A 216 -13.72 5.09 -17.15
C GLY A 216 -13.91 4.67 -15.72
N TYR A 217 -15.06 4.05 -15.47
CA TYR A 217 -15.45 3.48 -14.18
C TYR A 217 -15.74 2.00 -14.34
N LEU A 218 -15.31 1.20 -13.36
CA LEU A 218 -15.59 -0.24 -13.30
C LEU A 218 -16.43 -0.52 -12.05
N LYS A 219 -17.65 -1.03 -12.23
CA LYS A 219 -18.49 -1.48 -11.13
C LYS A 219 -18.08 -2.89 -10.72
N LEU A 220 -17.81 -3.09 -9.42
CA LEU A 220 -17.49 -4.39 -8.87
C LEU A 220 -18.70 -5.31 -8.80
N SER A 221 -18.48 -6.60 -9.00
CA SER A 221 -19.55 -7.61 -9.10
C SER A 221 -20.30 -7.83 -7.78
N ILE A 222 -19.57 -7.87 -6.65
CA ILE A 222 -20.11 -8.10 -5.29
C ILE A 222 -19.48 -7.12 -4.29
N GLY A 223 -19.93 -7.11 -3.04
CA GLY A 223 -19.39 -6.33 -1.92
C GLY A 223 -19.72 -4.85 -2.03
N ARG A 224 -18.94 -4.13 -2.82
CA ARG A 224 -19.15 -2.72 -3.17
C ARG A 224 -18.71 -1.70 -2.13
N MET A 225 -17.62 -2.02 -1.43
CA MET A 225 -16.91 -1.06 -0.57
C MET A 225 -15.40 -1.27 -0.73
N PRO A 226 -14.85 -0.97 -1.94
CA PRO A 226 -13.44 -1.15 -2.21
C PRO A 226 -12.60 -0.19 -1.37
N GLN A 227 -11.51 -0.73 -0.82
CA GLN A 227 -10.59 -0.06 0.09
C GLN A 227 -9.21 0.07 -0.59
N ASP A 228 -8.18 -0.52 0.00
CA ASP A 228 -6.82 -0.44 -0.54
C ASP A 228 -6.68 -1.18 -1.88
N ILE A 229 -5.68 -0.75 -2.65
CA ILE A 229 -5.36 -1.30 -3.97
C ILE A 229 -3.85 -1.41 -4.13
N ARG A 230 -3.38 -2.55 -4.66
CA ARG A 230 -1.97 -2.77 -4.99
C ARG A 230 -1.82 -3.45 -6.34
N ILE A 231 -0.85 -3.02 -7.11
CA ILE A 231 -0.48 -3.64 -8.37
C ILE A 231 0.34 -4.92 -8.11
N SER A 232 0.24 -5.93 -9.00
CA SER A 232 1.09 -7.12 -8.96
C SER A 232 2.56 -6.78 -9.28
N PRO A 233 3.52 -7.62 -8.85
CA PRO A 233 4.94 -7.39 -9.14
C PRO A 233 5.26 -7.18 -10.62
N ASP A 234 4.60 -7.93 -11.51
CA ASP A 234 4.76 -7.85 -12.96
C ASP A 234 3.97 -6.70 -13.63
N GLY A 235 3.23 -5.92 -12.83
CA GLY A 235 2.43 -4.80 -13.33
C GLY A 235 1.16 -5.17 -14.09
N ALA A 236 0.81 -6.46 -14.19
CA ALA A 236 -0.29 -6.91 -15.05
C ALA A 236 -1.68 -6.72 -14.41
N VAL A 237 -1.80 -6.95 -13.11
CA VAL A 237 -3.08 -6.89 -12.41
C VAL A 237 -3.02 -6.00 -11.18
N PHE A 238 -4.19 -5.51 -10.77
CA PHE A 238 -4.39 -4.80 -9.52
C PHE A 238 -5.22 -5.66 -8.57
N TYR A 239 -4.77 -5.78 -7.33
CA TYR A 239 -5.49 -6.38 -6.23
C TYR A 239 -6.24 -5.30 -5.49
N VAL A 240 -7.54 -5.47 -5.30
CA VAL A 240 -8.43 -4.50 -4.64
C VAL A 240 -9.11 -5.16 -3.45
N ALA A 241 -8.80 -4.72 -2.26
CA ALA A 241 -9.50 -5.13 -1.05
C ALA A 241 -10.92 -4.58 -1.06
N ASP A 242 -11.92 -5.40 -0.72
CA ASP A 242 -13.29 -4.93 -0.55
C ASP A 242 -13.85 -5.38 0.81
N MET A 243 -14.20 -4.40 1.62
CA MET A 243 -14.62 -4.61 3.00
C MET A 243 -15.98 -5.32 3.10
N MET A 244 -16.87 -5.12 2.13
CA MET A 244 -18.21 -5.76 2.12
C MET A 244 -18.20 -7.12 1.42
N ALA A 245 -17.23 -7.36 0.51
CA ALA A 245 -17.04 -8.66 -0.13
C ALA A 245 -16.26 -9.64 0.75
N ASP A 246 -15.53 -9.15 1.78
CA ASP A 246 -14.61 -9.93 2.61
C ASP A 246 -13.56 -10.65 1.77
N GLY A 247 -12.92 -9.93 0.86
CA GLY A 247 -11.92 -10.49 -0.05
C GLY A 247 -11.28 -9.46 -0.96
N VAL A 248 -10.49 -9.97 -1.88
CA VAL A 248 -9.67 -9.19 -2.80
C VAL A 248 -10.07 -9.49 -4.24
N PHE A 249 -10.47 -8.46 -4.97
CA PHE A 249 -10.67 -8.55 -6.42
C PHE A 249 -9.33 -8.53 -7.16
N VAL A 250 -9.29 -9.23 -8.29
CA VAL A 250 -8.18 -9.19 -9.23
C VAL A 250 -8.65 -8.49 -10.49
N ILE A 251 -8.03 -7.34 -10.78
CA ILE A 251 -8.41 -6.46 -11.89
C ILE A 251 -7.31 -6.47 -12.94
N ASP A 252 -7.64 -6.81 -14.18
CA ASP A 252 -6.76 -6.59 -15.32
C ASP A 252 -6.57 -5.08 -15.50
N GLY A 253 -5.34 -4.58 -15.31
CA GLY A 253 -5.05 -3.16 -15.35
C GLY A 253 -5.19 -2.54 -16.75
N ALA A 254 -4.83 -3.28 -17.80
CA ALA A 254 -4.90 -2.81 -19.18
C ALA A 254 -6.36 -2.80 -19.67
N ALA A 255 -7.05 -3.93 -19.59
CA ALA A 255 -8.44 -4.08 -20.04
C ALA A 255 -9.44 -3.39 -19.10
N PHE A 256 -9.02 -3.00 -17.89
CA PHE A 256 -9.82 -2.40 -16.82
C PHE A 256 -11.10 -3.21 -16.55
N LYS A 257 -10.92 -4.48 -16.22
CA LYS A 257 -12.00 -5.42 -15.93
C LYS A 257 -11.66 -6.34 -14.77
N GLU A 258 -12.67 -6.76 -14.02
CA GLU A 258 -12.57 -7.82 -13.02
C GLU A 258 -12.29 -9.17 -13.70
N ILE A 259 -11.25 -9.89 -13.26
CA ILE A 259 -10.86 -11.20 -13.79
C ILE A 259 -10.78 -12.29 -12.72
N GLY A 260 -10.97 -11.95 -11.45
CA GLY A 260 -10.96 -12.90 -10.35
C GLY A 260 -11.29 -12.28 -9.00
N PHE A 261 -11.51 -13.16 -8.03
CA PHE A 261 -11.77 -12.80 -6.65
C PHE A 261 -11.14 -13.84 -5.71
N VAL A 262 -10.51 -13.36 -4.63
CA VAL A 262 -9.90 -14.21 -3.59
C VAL A 262 -10.58 -13.88 -2.25
N LYS A 263 -11.31 -14.86 -1.70
CA LYS A 263 -11.89 -14.73 -0.35
C LYS A 263 -10.78 -14.71 0.69
N THR A 264 -10.86 -13.79 1.66
CA THR A 264 -9.89 -13.66 2.75
C THR A 264 -10.59 -13.74 4.12
N GLY A 265 -10.84 -12.63 4.78
CA GLY A 265 -11.52 -12.58 6.06
C GLY A 265 -12.52 -11.44 6.12
N LYS A 266 -13.28 -11.36 7.21
CA LYS A 266 -14.33 -10.36 7.38
C LYS A 266 -13.74 -8.94 7.43
N GLY A 267 -14.28 -8.05 6.59
CA GLY A 267 -13.86 -6.64 6.57
C GLY A 267 -12.48 -6.43 5.95
N THR A 268 -12.20 -7.04 4.80
CA THR A 268 -10.93 -6.91 4.07
C THR A 268 -10.62 -5.46 3.75
N HIS A 269 -9.38 -4.98 4.09
CA HIS A 269 -9.09 -3.55 4.03
C HIS A 269 -7.71 -3.19 3.43
N GLY A 270 -6.60 -3.42 4.13
CA GLY A 270 -5.26 -3.00 3.71
C GLY A 270 -4.49 -4.08 2.95
N LEU A 271 -3.61 -3.68 2.05
CA LEU A 271 -2.81 -4.55 1.17
C LEU A 271 -1.34 -4.15 1.19
N TYR A 272 -0.44 -5.04 1.63
CA TYR A 272 0.99 -4.73 1.78
C TYR A 272 1.87 -5.83 1.16
N PRO A 273 2.64 -5.53 0.10
CA PRO A 273 3.59 -6.49 -0.47
C PRO A 273 4.71 -6.85 0.52
N SER A 274 5.11 -8.12 0.55
CA SER A 274 6.34 -8.55 1.22
C SER A 274 7.57 -7.94 0.55
N ARG A 275 8.68 -7.81 1.28
CA ARG A 275 9.89 -7.19 0.74
C ARG A 275 10.57 -8.00 -0.36
N ASP A 276 10.29 -9.29 -0.46
CA ASP A 276 10.75 -10.13 -1.56
C ASP A 276 9.80 -10.11 -2.78
N GLY A 277 8.67 -9.38 -2.70
CA GLY A 277 7.67 -9.27 -3.77
C GLY A 277 6.89 -10.54 -4.05
N LYS A 278 6.92 -11.55 -3.15
CA LYS A 278 6.24 -12.83 -3.39
C LYS A 278 4.86 -12.93 -2.76
N LYS A 279 4.64 -12.22 -1.65
CA LYS A 279 3.41 -12.27 -0.86
C LYS A 279 2.74 -10.93 -0.76
N LEU A 280 1.42 -10.95 -0.60
CA LEU A 280 0.59 -9.80 -0.28
C LEU A 280 -0.08 -10.06 1.07
N TYR A 281 0.24 -9.25 2.05
CA TYR A 281 -0.44 -9.26 3.36
C TYR A 281 -1.75 -8.51 3.24
N VAL A 282 -2.85 -9.16 3.58
CA VAL A 282 -4.21 -8.64 3.45
C VAL A 282 -4.82 -8.52 4.84
N THR A 283 -5.16 -7.31 5.26
CA THR A 283 -5.79 -7.09 6.56
C THR A 283 -7.28 -7.35 6.51
N ASN A 284 -7.81 -7.97 7.54
CA ASN A 284 -9.24 -8.24 7.72
C ASN A 284 -9.66 -7.66 9.07
N ARG A 285 -10.42 -6.56 9.08
CA ARG A 285 -10.80 -5.82 10.30
C ARG A 285 -11.69 -6.60 11.28
N GLY A 286 -12.27 -7.73 10.85
CA GLY A 286 -13.27 -8.45 11.64
C GLY A 286 -14.65 -7.76 11.67
N SER A 287 -14.81 -6.65 10.95
CA SER A 287 -16.04 -5.86 10.87
C SER A 287 -16.21 -5.23 9.50
N ASN A 288 -17.45 -5.11 9.04
CA ASN A 288 -17.80 -4.39 7.80
C ASN A 288 -18.27 -2.94 8.09
N LYS A 289 -18.11 -2.43 9.32
CA LYS A 289 -18.43 -1.05 9.68
C LYS A 289 -17.23 -0.13 9.46
N ILE A 290 -17.46 1.09 9.02
CA ILE A 290 -16.43 2.11 8.79
C ILE A 290 -15.98 2.72 10.12
N HIS A 291 -16.93 3.08 10.98
CA HIS A 291 -16.68 3.70 12.29
C HIS A 291 -17.47 3.00 13.39
N GLY A 292 -16.99 3.13 14.61
CA GLY A 292 -17.73 2.68 15.81
C GLY A 292 -18.02 1.18 15.82
N ALA A 293 -17.18 0.37 15.18
CA ALA A 293 -17.33 -1.06 15.27
C ALA A 293 -16.85 -1.57 16.63
N GLU A 294 -17.54 -2.57 17.15
CA GLU A 294 -17.00 -3.36 18.23
C GLU A 294 -15.80 -4.17 17.75
N ARG A 295 -14.92 -4.53 18.68
CA ARG A 295 -13.78 -5.41 18.42
C ARG A 295 -14.27 -6.75 17.82
N GLY A 296 -13.87 -7.03 16.59
CA GLY A 296 -14.19 -8.26 15.89
C GLY A 296 -13.07 -9.29 15.94
N MET A 297 -13.25 -10.39 15.19
CA MET A 297 -12.23 -11.43 15.01
C MET A 297 -11.40 -11.11 13.75
N GLY A 298 -10.65 -10.01 13.82
CA GLY A 298 -9.76 -9.63 12.73
C GLY A 298 -8.56 -10.55 12.58
N SER A 299 -7.95 -10.49 11.40
CA SER A 299 -6.82 -11.37 11.03
C SER A 299 -5.99 -10.74 9.91
N VAL A 300 -4.87 -11.36 9.57
CA VAL A 300 -4.08 -11.07 8.38
C VAL A 300 -4.04 -12.32 7.50
N SER A 301 -4.50 -12.23 6.26
CA SER A 301 -4.35 -13.29 5.27
C SER A 301 -3.10 -13.04 4.44
N VAL A 302 -2.29 -14.07 4.23
CA VAL A 302 -1.07 -14.03 3.40
C VAL A 302 -1.40 -14.63 2.04
N LEU A 303 -1.49 -13.78 1.02
CA LEU A 303 -1.79 -14.17 -0.35
C LEU A 303 -0.49 -14.31 -1.13
N ASP A 304 -0.34 -15.38 -1.87
CA ASP A 304 0.78 -15.61 -2.79
C ASP A 304 0.49 -14.98 -4.15
N PHE A 305 1.38 -14.12 -4.63
CA PHE A 305 1.19 -13.42 -5.91
C PHE A 305 1.18 -14.34 -7.12
N ALA A 306 2.00 -15.42 -7.11
CA ALA A 306 2.12 -16.32 -8.24
C ALA A 306 0.90 -17.22 -8.39
N THR A 307 0.39 -17.74 -7.28
CA THR A 307 -0.76 -18.68 -7.28
C THR A 307 -2.10 -17.97 -7.14
N ARG A 308 -2.10 -16.70 -6.64
CA ARG A 308 -3.29 -15.92 -6.29
C ARG A 308 -4.18 -16.62 -5.26
N LYS A 309 -3.57 -17.31 -4.30
CA LYS A 309 -4.25 -18.04 -3.24
C LYS A 309 -3.77 -17.56 -1.88
N VAL A 310 -4.64 -17.69 -0.88
CA VAL A 310 -4.26 -17.50 0.52
C VAL A 310 -3.50 -18.74 1.00
N ASP A 311 -2.25 -18.55 1.41
CA ASP A 311 -1.42 -19.63 1.96
C ASP A 311 -1.75 -19.89 3.43
N VAL A 312 -1.90 -18.81 4.20
CA VAL A 312 -2.18 -18.86 5.65
C VAL A 312 -2.96 -17.61 6.07
N THR A 313 -3.70 -17.73 7.14
CA THR A 313 -4.35 -16.59 7.82
C THR A 313 -3.90 -16.57 9.27
N TRP A 314 -3.35 -15.44 9.72
CA TRP A 314 -2.91 -15.21 11.09
C TRP A 314 -4.03 -14.56 11.91
N PRO A 315 -4.59 -15.25 12.89
CA PRO A 315 -5.58 -14.66 13.78
C PRO A 315 -4.91 -13.74 14.81
N ILE A 316 -5.65 -12.75 15.29
CA ILE A 316 -5.24 -11.95 16.46
C ILE A 316 -5.79 -12.65 17.70
N PRO A 317 -4.96 -13.07 18.66
CA PRO A 317 -5.42 -13.68 19.90
C PRO A 317 -6.41 -12.77 20.66
N GLY A 318 -7.60 -13.28 20.96
CA GLY A 318 -8.66 -12.51 21.58
C GLY A 318 -9.39 -11.51 20.67
N GLY A 319 -9.15 -11.58 19.36
CA GLY A 319 -9.72 -10.69 18.36
C GLY A 319 -8.96 -9.39 18.18
N GLY A 320 -9.36 -8.59 17.20
CA GLY A 320 -8.76 -7.31 16.86
C GLY A 320 -9.30 -6.73 15.56
N SER A 321 -8.81 -5.54 15.20
CA SER A 321 -9.24 -4.82 13.99
C SER A 321 -8.06 -4.30 13.18
N PRO A 322 -7.17 -5.19 12.64
CA PRO A 322 -6.02 -4.77 11.86
C PRO A 322 -6.46 -4.01 10.62
N ASP A 323 -5.85 -2.85 10.41
CA ASP A 323 -6.28 -1.89 9.42
C ASP A 323 -5.15 -1.52 8.44
N MET A 324 -4.62 -0.31 8.51
CA MET A 324 -3.61 0.21 7.61
C MET A 324 -2.21 0.19 8.21
N GLY A 325 -1.19 0.01 7.37
CA GLY A 325 0.19 0.02 7.86
C GLY A 325 1.26 -0.17 6.81
N ASN A 326 2.36 -0.81 7.21
CA ASN A 326 3.50 -1.11 6.35
C ASN A 326 4.31 -2.31 6.84
N VAL A 327 5.11 -2.85 5.94
CA VAL A 327 6.17 -3.82 6.26
C VAL A 327 7.45 -3.05 6.64
N SER A 328 8.16 -3.49 7.69
CA SER A 328 9.48 -2.94 8.09
C SER A 328 10.51 -3.06 6.96
N ALA A 329 11.57 -2.26 7.04
CA ALA A 329 12.61 -2.22 6.01
C ALA A 329 13.32 -3.57 5.79
N ASP A 330 13.48 -4.35 6.87
CA ASP A 330 14.08 -5.69 6.86
C ASP A 330 13.07 -6.81 6.56
N GLY A 331 11.82 -6.47 6.27
CA GLY A 331 10.76 -7.41 5.96
C GLY A 331 10.23 -8.24 7.14
N LYS A 332 10.79 -8.09 8.35
CA LYS A 332 10.49 -8.98 9.49
C LYS A 332 9.18 -8.67 10.20
N TRP A 333 8.73 -7.42 10.12
CA TRP A 333 7.56 -6.97 10.85
C TRP A 333 6.55 -6.33 9.92
N LEU A 334 5.30 -6.78 9.99
CA LEU A 334 4.15 -6.09 9.42
C LEU A 334 3.49 -5.28 10.53
N TRP A 335 3.55 -3.95 10.42
CA TRP A 335 2.97 -3.01 11.36
C TRP A 335 1.62 -2.54 10.88
N LEU A 336 0.59 -2.69 11.70
CA LEU A 336 -0.80 -2.36 11.36
C LEU A 336 -1.46 -1.58 12.50
N SER A 337 -2.22 -0.55 12.16
CA SER A 337 -3.12 0.07 13.14
C SER A 337 -4.25 -0.90 13.50
N GLY A 338 -4.69 -0.87 14.74
CA GLY A 338 -5.88 -1.56 15.25
C GLY A 338 -7.01 -0.56 15.46
N ARG A 339 -7.75 -0.27 14.38
CA ARG A 339 -8.64 0.90 14.31
C ARG A 339 -9.64 1.01 15.45
N TYR A 340 -10.29 -0.10 15.79
CA TYR A 340 -11.32 -0.11 16.83
C TYR A 340 -10.81 -0.54 18.20
N ASP A 341 -9.52 -0.88 18.27
CA ASP A 341 -8.87 -1.37 19.50
C ASP A 341 -7.93 -0.33 20.13
N ASN A 342 -7.66 0.78 19.42
CA ASN A 342 -6.72 1.85 19.86
C ASN A 342 -5.31 1.30 20.13
N VAL A 343 -4.84 0.43 19.25
CA VAL A 343 -3.53 -0.23 19.34
C VAL A 343 -2.81 -0.20 18.00
N VAL A 344 -1.53 -0.57 18.00
CA VAL A 344 -0.79 -1.00 16.83
C VAL A 344 -0.44 -2.47 17.01
N TYR A 345 -0.62 -3.24 15.96
CA TYR A 345 -0.17 -4.63 15.86
C TYR A 345 1.14 -4.68 15.11
N ALA A 346 2.13 -5.40 15.64
CA ALA A 346 3.35 -5.76 14.94
C ALA A 346 3.38 -7.29 14.77
N PHE A 347 3.12 -7.76 13.56
CA PHE A 347 3.17 -9.18 13.22
C PHE A 347 4.57 -9.56 12.77
N ASP A 348 5.13 -10.61 13.34
CA ASP A 348 6.31 -11.29 12.82
C ASP A 348 5.92 -11.97 11.50
N THR A 349 6.55 -11.59 10.40
CA THR A 349 6.18 -12.05 9.05
C THR A 349 6.53 -13.51 8.76
N ALA A 350 7.38 -14.11 9.55
CA ALA A 350 7.75 -15.53 9.41
C ALA A 350 6.77 -16.46 10.17
N SER A 351 6.33 -16.04 11.36
CA SER A 351 5.51 -16.87 12.25
C SER A 351 4.05 -16.45 12.37
N GLY A 352 3.73 -15.19 12.04
CA GLY A 352 2.42 -14.59 12.31
C GLY A 352 2.19 -14.24 13.78
N ALA A 353 3.20 -14.38 14.65
CA ALA A 353 3.10 -13.94 16.04
C ALA A 353 2.94 -12.42 16.12
N VAL A 354 2.09 -11.93 17.02
CA VAL A 354 1.73 -10.52 17.09
C VAL A 354 2.07 -9.91 18.45
N LYS A 355 2.67 -8.70 18.39
CA LYS A 355 2.80 -7.78 19.53
C LYS A 355 1.73 -6.72 19.44
N ILE A 356 1.20 -6.29 20.58
CA ILE A 356 0.12 -5.30 20.67
C ILE A 356 0.62 -4.11 21.48
N ILE A 357 0.53 -2.90 20.91
CA ILE A 357 1.08 -1.67 21.47
C ILE A 357 -0.07 -0.66 21.59
N PRO A 358 -0.48 -0.24 22.80
CA PRO A 358 -1.50 0.79 22.97
C PRO A 358 -1.07 2.13 22.36
N VAL A 359 -2.02 2.81 21.67
CA VAL A 359 -1.82 4.13 21.05
C VAL A 359 -3.03 5.03 21.27
N GLY A 360 -3.15 6.13 20.51
CA GLY A 360 -4.29 7.04 20.56
C GLY A 360 -5.59 6.46 20.00
N LEU A 361 -6.64 7.28 19.92
CA LEU A 361 -7.98 6.83 19.55
C LEU A 361 -8.17 6.71 18.03
N GLU A 362 -8.70 5.58 17.57
CA GLU A 362 -8.92 5.23 16.16
C GLU A 362 -7.66 5.45 15.30
N PRO A 363 -6.56 4.71 15.52
CA PRO A 363 -5.39 4.77 14.65
C PRO A 363 -5.73 4.28 13.24
N HIS A 364 -5.11 4.88 12.20
CA HIS A 364 -5.36 4.50 10.81
C HIS A 364 -4.06 4.35 10.01
N GLY A 365 -3.85 5.09 8.95
CA GLY A 365 -2.77 4.93 7.99
C GLY A 365 -1.38 5.22 8.56
N LEU A 366 -0.85 4.33 9.39
CA LEU A 366 0.49 4.44 9.96
C LEU A 366 1.58 4.26 8.89
N THR A 367 2.75 4.84 9.14
CA THR A 367 3.94 4.66 8.31
C THR A 367 5.13 4.22 9.16
N VAL A 368 5.76 3.11 8.75
CA VAL A 368 7.08 2.70 9.23
C VAL A 368 8.13 3.46 8.44
N TRP A 369 9.12 4.05 9.12
CA TRP A 369 10.15 4.84 8.47
C TRP A 369 11.54 4.54 9.06
N PRO A 370 12.65 4.56 8.26
CA PRO A 370 12.65 4.63 6.79
C PRO A 370 12.16 3.34 6.11
N GLN A 371 11.73 3.48 4.86
CA GLN A 371 11.36 2.36 4.00
C GLN A 371 12.34 2.21 2.84
N PRO A 372 12.58 0.98 2.34
CA PRO A 372 13.31 0.77 1.11
C PRO A 372 12.53 1.30 -0.09
N GLY A 373 13.27 1.77 -1.10
CA GLY A 373 12.74 2.37 -2.32
C GLY A 373 13.50 3.62 -2.72
N ARG A 374 13.43 3.97 -3.99
CA ARG A 374 14.10 5.15 -4.56
C ARG A 374 13.24 6.40 -4.45
N TYR A 375 11.93 6.24 -4.51
CA TYR A 375 10.93 7.31 -4.39
C TYR A 375 9.60 6.76 -3.89
N SER A 376 8.73 7.64 -3.41
CA SER A 376 7.39 7.30 -2.93
C SER A 376 6.33 7.74 -3.94
N LEU A 377 5.41 6.85 -4.26
CA LEU A 377 4.18 7.22 -4.98
C LEU A 377 3.07 7.69 -4.03
N GLY A 378 3.33 7.69 -2.73
CA GLY A 378 2.39 8.16 -1.71
C GLY A 378 1.73 7.06 -0.91
N HIS A 379 0.55 7.34 -0.39
CA HIS A 379 -0.16 6.51 0.58
C HIS A 379 0.74 6.19 1.79
N THR A 380 0.54 5.09 2.51
CA THR A 380 1.36 4.69 3.66
C THR A 380 2.71 4.04 3.27
N GLY A 381 3.21 4.30 2.08
CA GLY A 381 4.51 3.75 1.62
C GLY A 381 4.39 2.90 0.38
N ASN A 382 3.72 3.42 -0.65
CA ASN A 382 3.77 2.86 -1.98
C ASN A 382 5.11 3.25 -2.62
N MET A 383 6.15 2.49 -2.29
CA MET A 383 7.54 2.74 -2.67
C MET A 383 7.88 2.05 -3.99
N ARG A 384 8.79 2.68 -4.75
CA ARG A 384 9.34 2.12 -5.99
C ARG A 384 10.85 2.24 -6.01
#